data_e9cca76e7495238426fd07dc26194b51
#
_entry.id   e9cca76e7495238426fd07dc26194b51
#
_cell.length_a   1.000
_cell.length_b   1.000
_cell.length_c   1.000
_cell.angle_alpha   90.00
_cell.angle_beta   90.00
_cell.angle_gamma   90.00
#
_symmetry.space_group_name_H-M   'P 1'
#
loop_
_entity.id
_entity.type
_entity.pdbx_description
1 polymer ?
#
loop_
_entity_poly.entity_id
_entity_poly.type
_entity_poly.pdbx_seq_one_letter_code
_entity_poly.pdbx_strand_id
1 'polypeptide(L)'
;MKRIATKNAPAALGPYAQAVDAGSTVYCSGQLGLDPATGALAEGVQAQTHQALKNLQAVLGEAGLTLDSVVKTTVFVQDLGDFGAVNEVYGSYFHGGFPARSCVQIAALPKNCLLYTSPSPRDTR
;
A
#
# COMPACT_ATOMS: atom_id res chain seq x y z
N MET A 1 -4.78 -21.23 -4.67
CA MET A 1 -4.11 -20.06 -4.09
C MET A 1 -2.94 -19.64 -4.98
N LYS A 2 -2.85 -18.36 -5.28
CA LYS A 2 -1.86 -17.86 -6.24
C LYS A 2 -1.05 -16.72 -5.63
N ARG A 3 0.28 -16.77 -5.79
CA ARG A 3 1.16 -15.67 -5.41
C ARG A 3 1.24 -14.66 -6.53
N ILE A 4 1.18 -13.38 -6.15
CA ILE A 4 1.21 -12.25 -7.08
C ILE A 4 2.58 -11.58 -6.97
N ALA A 5 3.18 -11.28 -8.12
CA ALA A 5 4.44 -10.57 -8.19
C ALA A 5 4.46 -9.65 -9.40
N THR A 6 5.01 -8.45 -9.24
CA THR A 6 5.17 -7.48 -10.32
C THR A 6 6.48 -6.71 -10.14
N LYS A 7 7.09 -6.34 -11.26
CA LYS A 7 8.27 -5.47 -11.28
C LYS A 7 7.91 -4.00 -11.05
N ASN A 8 6.63 -3.66 -11.13
CA ASN A 8 6.13 -2.28 -10.97
C ASN A 8 5.88 -1.90 -9.51
N ALA A 9 6.22 -2.79 -8.58
CA ALA A 9 6.25 -2.52 -7.16
C ALA A 9 7.57 -3.05 -6.60
N PRO A 10 8.02 -2.55 -5.42
CA PRO A 10 9.26 -3.03 -4.82
C PRO A 10 9.28 -4.54 -4.65
N ALA A 11 10.39 -5.17 -5.01
CA ALA A 11 10.56 -6.60 -4.88
C ALA A 11 10.50 -7.02 -3.41
N ALA A 12 9.99 -8.23 -3.16
CA ALA A 12 10.01 -8.82 -1.85
C ALA A 12 11.47 -9.14 -1.46
N LEU A 13 12.00 -8.43 -0.47
CA LEU A 13 13.38 -8.58 -0.01
C LEU A 13 13.52 -9.57 1.14
N GLY A 14 12.49 -10.34 1.42
CA GLY A 14 12.47 -11.33 2.48
C GLY A 14 11.54 -12.50 2.12
N PRO A 15 11.26 -13.37 3.07
CA PRO A 15 10.43 -14.56 2.83
C PRO A 15 8.93 -14.22 2.81
N TYR A 16 8.50 -13.40 1.85
CA TYR A 16 7.09 -13.04 1.69
C TYR A 16 6.74 -12.79 0.22
N ALA A 17 5.47 -12.91 -0.13
CA ALA A 17 4.94 -12.55 -1.43
C ALA A 17 4.45 -11.08 -1.40
N GLN A 18 4.44 -10.42 -2.56
CA GLN A 18 3.83 -9.08 -2.67
C GLN A 18 2.33 -9.15 -2.40
N ALA A 19 1.67 -10.20 -2.85
CA ALA A 19 0.27 -10.47 -2.54
C ALA A 19 -0.03 -11.96 -2.74
N VAL A 20 -1.14 -12.40 -2.15
CA VAL A 20 -1.65 -13.77 -2.32
C VAL A 20 -3.12 -13.69 -2.67
N ASP A 21 -3.48 -14.31 -3.78
CA ASP A 21 -4.87 -14.48 -4.20
C ASP A 21 -5.39 -15.78 -3.58
N ALA A 22 -6.30 -15.65 -2.62
CA ALA A 22 -6.89 -16.78 -1.89
C ALA A 22 -8.20 -17.25 -2.51
N GLY A 23 -8.57 -16.72 -3.69
CA GLY A 23 -9.79 -17.09 -4.40
C GLY A 23 -10.88 -16.02 -4.26
N SER A 24 -11.38 -15.81 -3.05
CA SER A 24 -12.40 -14.79 -2.78
C SER A 24 -11.82 -13.47 -2.29
N THR A 25 -10.57 -13.46 -1.84
CA THR A 25 -9.90 -12.28 -1.30
C THR A 25 -8.43 -12.31 -1.69
N VAL A 26 -7.90 -11.13 -2.04
CA VAL A 26 -6.47 -10.94 -2.26
C VAL A 26 -5.89 -10.23 -1.05
N TYR A 27 -4.86 -10.83 -0.46
CA TYR A 27 -4.14 -10.27 0.68
C TYR A 27 -2.84 -9.67 0.19
N CYS A 28 -2.65 -8.37 0.38
CA CYS A 28 -1.46 -7.66 -0.04
C CYS A 28 -0.53 -7.40 1.13
N SER A 29 0.75 -7.63 0.91
CA SER A 29 1.77 -7.15 1.83
C SER A 29 1.75 -5.62 1.84
N GLY A 30 2.15 -5.04 2.95
CA GLY A 30 2.19 -3.59 3.08
C GLY A 30 3.19 -2.96 2.14
N GLN A 31 2.91 -1.73 1.72
CA GLN A 31 3.75 -0.98 0.81
C GLN A 31 4.34 0.25 1.48
N LEU A 32 5.61 0.47 1.22
CA LEU A 32 6.35 1.64 1.63
C LEU A 32 6.51 2.58 0.43
N GLY A 33 6.93 3.80 0.69
CA GLY A 33 7.17 4.79 -0.35
C GLY A 33 8.49 4.61 -1.10
N LEU A 34 8.78 3.39 -1.53
CA LEU A 34 10.01 3.04 -2.24
C LEU A 34 9.78 3.00 -3.75
N ASP A 35 10.69 3.60 -4.50
CA ASP A 35 10.68 3.52 -5.96
C ASP A 35 11.05 2.08 -6.38
N PRO A 36 10.21 1.39 -7.15
CA PRO A 36 10.47 -0.01 -7.52
C PRO A 36 11.67 -0.18 -8.44
N ALA A 37 12.05 0.85 -9.19
CA ALA A 37 13.17 0.77 -10.12
C ALA A 37 14.53 0.95 -9.42
N THR A 38 14.58 1.82 -8.41
CA THR A 38 15.83 2.21 -7.75
C THR A 38 15.95 1.74 -6.32
N GLY A 39 14.83 1.43 -5.66
CA GLY A 39 14.77 1.13 -4.23
C GLY A 39 14.91 2.37 -3.36
N ALA A 40 14.93 3.57 -3.95
CA ALA A 40 15.07 4.81 -3.20
C ALA A 40 13.76 5.19 -2.50
N LEU A 41 13.87 5.70 -1.27
CA LEU A 41 12.74 6.20 -0.51
C LEU A 41 12.37 7.61 -0.99
N ALA A 42 11.08 7.85 -1.25
CA ALA A 42 10.60 9.18 -1.57
C ALA A 42 10.81 10.13 -0.40
N GLU A 43 10.99 11.42 -0.68
CA GLU A 43 11.25 12.43 0.35
C GLU A 43 9.95 13.06 0.85
N GLY A 44 9.75 12.98 2.16
CA GLY A 44 8.61 13.57 2.83
C GLY A 44 7.38 12.64 2.82
N VAL A 45 6.48 12.86 3.78
CA VAL A 45 5.35 11.96 4.02
C VAL A 45 4.37 11.94 2.85
N GLN A 46 4.15 13.07 2.17
CA GLN A 46 3.23 13.09 1.03
C GLN A 46 3.78 12.34 -0.17
N ALA A 47 5.07 12.53 -0.50
CA ALA A 47 5.70 11.78 -1.58
C ALA A 47 5.76 10.29 -1.27
N GLN A 48 6.01 9.91 -0.02
CA GLN A 48 6.00 8.51 0.40
C GLN A 48 4.59 7.92 0.31
N THR A 49 3.56 8.68 0.65
CA THR A 49 2.16 8.25 0.52
C THR A 49 1.80 8.01 -0.94
N HIS A 50 2.15 8.93 -1.83
CA HIS A 50 1.95 8.76 -3.27
C HIS A 50 2.61 7.49 -3.78
N GLN A 51 3.88 7.30 -3.45
CA GLN A 51 4.63 6.15 -3.95
C GLN A 51 4.10 4.83 -3.39
N ALA A 52 3.74 4.80 -2.11
CA ALA A 52 3.17 3.60 -1.49
C ALA A 52 1.85 3.20 -2.17
N LEU A 53 0.98 4.17 -2.46
CA LEU A 53 -0.28 3.90 -3.15
C LEU A 53 -0.08 3.49 -4.61
N LYS A 54 0.90 4.06 -5.30
CA LYS A 54 1.27 3.61 -6.65
C LYS A 54 1.78 2.18 -6.66
N ASN A 55 2.60 1.84 -5.69
CA ASN A 55 3.10 0.46 -5.55
C ASN A 55 1.94 -0.50 -5.31
N LEU A 56 1.00 -0.10 -4.48
CA LEU A 56 -0.21 -0.87 -4.21
C LEU A 56 -1.06 -1.06 -5.46
N GLN A 57 -1.26 0.00 -6.25
CA GLN A 57 -1.97 -0.09 -7.52
C GLN A 57 -1.31 -1.09 -8.47
N ALA A 58 0.02 -1.11 -8.50
CA ALA A 58 0.76 -2.05 -9.36
C ALA A 58 0.53 -3.50 -8.93
N VAL A 59 0.57 -3.78 -7.63
CA VAL A 59 0.32 -5.13 -7.10
C VAL A 59 -1.12 -5.56 -7.39
N LEU A 60 -2.09 -4.69 -7.13
CA LEU A 60 -3.50 -4.97 -7.41
C LEU A 60 -3.74 -5.18 -8.91
N GLY A 61 -3.11 -4.36 -9.76
CA GLY A 61 -3.20 -4.49 -11.21
C GLY A 61 -2.72 -5.85 -11.71
N GLU A 62 -1.66 -6.39 -11.11
CA GLU A 62 -1.17 -7.72 -11.45
C GLU A 62 -2.18 -8.82 -11.07
N ALA A 63 -2.99 -8.58 -10.06
CA ALA A 63 -4.08 -9.48 -9.68
C ALA A 63 -5.37 -9.22 -10.47
N GLY A 64 -5.38 -8.27 -11.40
CA GLY A 64 -6.56 -7.90 -12.17
C GLY A 64 -7.53 -7.00 -11.40
N LEU A 65 -7.05 -6.31 -10.37
CA LEU A 65 -7.87 -5.47 -9.50
C LEU A 65 -7.42 -4.01 -9.55
N THR A 66 -8.26 -3.13 -9.01
CA THR A 66 -7.97 -1.71 -8.85
C THR A 66 -8.17 -1.30 -7.39
N LEU A 67 -7.85 -0.05 -7.06
CA LEU A 67 -8.10 0.48 -5.72
C LEU A 67 -9.59 0.46 -5.34
N ASP A 68 -10.49 0.48 -6.32
CA ASP A 68 -11.94 0.40 -6.05
C ASP A 68 -12.34 -0.96 -5.45
N SER A 69 -11.50 -1.97 -5.59
CA SER A 69 -11.73 -3.29 -5.00
C SER A 69 -11.29 -3.39 -3.53
N VAL A 70 -10.60 -2.37 -3.02
CA VAL A 70 -10.10 -2.37 -1.65
C VAL A 70 -11.24 -2.08 -0.70
N VAL A 71 -11.41 -2.93 0.32
CA VAL A 71 -12.48 -2.77 1.33
C VAL A 71 -11.96 -2.32 2.68
N LYS A 72 -10.69 -2.56 2.96
CA LYS A 72 -10.08 -2.20 4.24
C LYS A 72 -8.61 -1.88 4.04
N THR A 73 -8.14 -0.81 4.67
CA THR A 73 -6.71 -0.51 4.77
C THR A 73 -6.31 -0.28 6.22
N THR A 74 -5.05 -0.49 6.51
CA THR A 74 -4.42 -0.05 7.74
C THR A 74 -3.22 0.80 7.36
N VAL A 75 -3.17 2.02 7.87
CA VAL A 75 -2.09 2.96 7.61
C VAL A 75 -1.28 3.13 8.89
N PHE A 76 0.01 2.86 8.78
CA PHE A 76 0.95 3.01 9.89
C PHE A 76 1.81 4.24 9.60
N VAL A 77 1.84 5.19 10.53
CA VAL A 77 2.64 6.41 10.40
C VAL A 77 3.64 6.51 11.54
N GLN A 78 4.76 7.16 11.27
CA GLN A 78 5.76 7.44 12.29
C GLN A 78 5.30 8.55 13.23
N ASP A 79 4.49 9.48 12.74
CA ASP A 79 3.98 10.62 13.50
C ASP A 79 2.53 10.92 13.08
N LEU A 80 1.60 10.85 14.03
CA LEU A 80 0.19 11.19 13.79
C LEU A 80 0.00 12.65 13.42
N GLY A 81 0.98 13.51 13.68
CA GLY A 81 0.98 14.89 13.19
C GLY A 81 0.94 14.98 11.66
N ASP A 82 1.35 13.93 10.96
CA ASP A 82 1.30 13.85 9.50
C ASP A 82 -0.07 13.41 8.96
N PHE A 83 -1.04 13.16 9.83
CA PHE A 83 -2.35 12.61 9.47
C PHE A 83 -3.05 13.42 8.37
N GLY A 84 -3.08 14.75 8.50
CA GLY A 84 -3.71 15.62 7.50
C GLY A 84 -3.02 15.55 6.14
N ALA A 85 -1.69 15.56 6.13
CA ALA A 85 -0.91 15.47 4.89
C ALA A 85 -1.10 14.12 4.19
N VAL A 86 -1.14 13.04 4.96
CA VAL A 86 -1.41 11.70 4.45
C VAL A 86 -2.82 11.61 3.87
N ASN A 87 -3.81 12.14 4.59
CA ASN A 87 -5.22 12.10 4.14
C ASN A 87 -5.42 12.82 2.82
N GLU A 88 -4.74 13.94 2.61
CA GLU A 88 -4.85 14.72 1.38
C GLU A 88 -4.44 13.87 0.17
N VAL A 89 -3.30 13.18 0.26
CA VAL A 89 -2.81 12.31 -0.81
C VAL A 89 -3.66 11.05 -0.92
N TYR A 90 -3.91 10.38 0.20
CA TYR A 90 -4.70 9.15 0.26
C TYR A 90 -6.08 9.35 -0.39
N GLY A 91 -6.76 10.43 -0.03
CA GLY A 91 -8.09 10.72 -0.58
C GLY A 91 -8.12 10.92 -2.08
N SER A 92 -7.01 11.36 -2.68
CA SER A 92 -6.93 11.56 -4.13
C SER A 92 -6.87 10.28 -4.95
N TYR A 93 -6.64 9.13 -4.32
CA TYR A 93 -6.53 7.84 -5.00
C TYR A 93 -7.83 7.04 -5.05
N PHE A 94 -8.83 7.39 -4.25
CA PHE A 94 -10.09 6.65 -4.19
C PHE A 94 -11.23 7.49 -4.76
N HIS A 95 -11.82 7.05 -5.86
CA HIS A 95 -12.84 7.79 -6.60
C HIS A 95 -14.23 7.20 -6.49
N GLY A 96 -14.36 5.90 -6.22
CA GLY A 96 -15.63 5.18 -6.09
C GLY A 96 -16.13 5.06 -4.67
N GLY A 97 -15.53 5.79 -3.74
CA GLY A 97 -15.80 5.68 -2.30
C GLY A 97 -14.57 5.21 -1.55
N PHE A 98 -14.51 5.49 -0.25
CA PHE A 98 -13.36 5.15 0.56
C PHE A 98 -13.51 3.77 1.20
N PRO A 99 -12.43 2.98 1.27
CA PRO A 99 -12.43 1.77 2.08
C PRO A 99 -12.50 2.11 3.57
N ALA A 100 -12.90 1.15 4.38
CA ALA A 100 -12.71 1.26 5.82
C ALA A 100 -11.23 1.40 6.13
N ARG A 101 -10.86 2.16 7.17
CA ARG A 101 -9.46 2.43 7.46
C ARG A 101 -9.19 2.54 8.95
N SER A 102 -8.03 2.03 9.37
CA SER A 102 -7.41 2.35 10.64
C SER A 102 -6.09 3.06 10.36
N CYS A 103 -5.77 4.09 11.14
CA CYS A 103 -4.50 4.80 11.05
C CYS A 103 -3.91 4.89 12.46
N VAL A 104 -2.69 4.40 12.62
CA VAL A 104 -2.03 4.34 13.92
C VAL A 104 -0.59 4.82 13.83
N GLN A 105 -0.12 5.44 14.91
CA GLN A 105 1.29 5.78 15.07
C GLN A 105 2.02 4.58 15.67
N ILE A 106 3.20 4.27 15.14
CA ILE A 106 4.01 3.16 15.61
C ILE A 106 5.41 3.63 16.00
N ALA A 107 6.15 2.76 16.69
CA ALA A 107 7.49 3.10 17.20
C ALA A 107 8.51 3.27 16.08
N ALA A 108 8.46 2.42 15.04
CA ALA A 108 9.40 2.48 13.92
C ALA A 108 8.85 1.74 12.71
N LEU A 109 9.31 2.16 11.54
CA LEU A 109 9.02 1.50 10.26
C LEU A 109 10.32 1.05 9.60
N PRO A 110 10.28 0.02 8.74
CA PRO A 110 11.45 -0.38 7.97
C PRO A 110 12.02 0.80 7.17
N LYS A 111 13.35 0.86 7.05
CA LYS A 111 14.07 1.86 6.27
C LYS A 111 13.77 3.31 6.66
N ASN A 112 13.39 3.54 7.92
CA ASN A 112 13.03 4.87 8.43
C ASN A 112 11.91 5.55 7.64
N CYS A 113 10.99 4.78 7.07
CA CYS A 113 9.85 5.32 6.36
C CYS A 113 8.92 6.09 7.30
N LEU A 114 8.17 7.03 6.75
CA LEU A 114 7.19 7.83 7.50
C LEU A 114 5.79 7.23 7.41
N LEU A 115 5.57 6.30 6.47
CA LEU A 115 4.27 5.70 6.23
C LEU A 115 4.40 4.28 5.69
N TYR A 116 3.42 3.44 6.04
CA TYR A 116 3.29 2.07 5.56
C TYR A 116 1.79 1.78 5.42
N THR A 117 1.37 1.27 4.28
CA THR A 117 -0.03 0.99 3.99
C THR A 117 -0.23 -0.50 3.74
N SER A 118 -1.20 -1.09 4.42
CA SER A 118 -1.55 -2.50 4.29
C SER A 118 -3.03 -2.62 3.91
N PRO A 119 -3.35 -2.92 2.65
CA PRO A 119 -4.71 -3.10 2.20
C PRO A 119 -5.14 -4.56 2.27
N SER A 120 -6.44 -4.75 2.34
CA SER A 120 -7.07 -6.06 2.17
C SER A 120 -8.18 -5.89 1.12
N PRO A 121 -7.84 -5.97 -0.17
CA PRO A 121 -8.83 -5.86 -1.22
C PRO A 121 -9.65 -7.13 -1.31
N ARG A 122 -10.92 -6.95 -1.69
CA ARG A 122 -11.82 -8.06 -1.98
C ARG A 122 -11.79 -8.35 -3.47
N ASP A 123 -11.63 -9.62 -3.83
CA ASP A 123 -11.75 -10.05 -5.21
C ASP A 123 -13.24 -10.27 -5.51
N THR A 124 -13.75 -9.55 -6.48
CA THR A 124 -15.17 -9.62 -6.88
C THR A 124 -15.37 -10.34 -8.20
N ARG A 125 -14.34 -10.98 -8.71
CA ARG A 125 -14.42 -11.73 -9.99
C ARG A 125 -15.43 -12.86 -9.94
#